data_c7f1b3b5f8611bd319284915c41764e6
#
_entry.id   c7f1b3b5f8611bd319284915c41764e6
#
_cell.length_a   1.000
_cell.length_b   1.000
_cell.length_c   1.000
_cell.angle_alpha   90.00
_cell.angle_beta   90.00
_cell.angle_gamma   90.00
#
_symmetry.space_group_name_H-M   'P 1'
#
loop_
_entity.id
_entity.type
_entity.pdbx_description
1 polymer ?
#
loop_
_entity_poly.entity_id
_entity_poly.type
_entity_poly.pdbx_seq_one_letter_code
_entity_poly.pdbx_strand_id
1 'polypeptide(L)'
;MSALFNVLVAVAVVALILVRQFKPQQLGGDGRKWWIIPAVLVFFAVKNGGLVDQHHQAGSIALLGAELVTGVLMGVGWAWTSKIWTEPDGTVWSRGTKATAGIWVLGIALRVGLAGLGALAGIHMGTGALLAALAASLLVRGALLIWRARPALAPYGVAAASPAQQVWKDRV
;
A
#
# COMPACT_ATOMS: atom_id res chain seq x y z
N MET A 1 -27.77 -15.00 -2.50
CA MET A 1 -26.84 -15.13 -1.36
C MET A 1 -27.17 -14.03 -0.37
N SER A 2 -27.29 -14.33 0.93
CA SER A 2 -27.78 -13.38 1.92
C SER A 2 -26.76 -12.25 2.11
N ALA A 3 -27.24 -11.00 2.31
CA ALA A 3 -26.41 -9.85 2.63
C ALA A 3 -25.47 -10.11 3.80
N LEU A 4 -25.90 -10.93 4.74
CA LEU A 4 -25.12 -11.36 5.90
C LEU A 4 -23.88 -12.19 5.50
N PHE A 5 -23.98 -13.04 4.49
CA PHE A 5 -22.85 -13.81 3.98
C PHE A 5 -21.79 -12.90 3.35
N ASN A 6 -22.22 -11.91 2.53
CA ASN A 6 -21.31 -10.94 1.92
C ASN A 6 -20.59 -10.09 2.97
N VAL A 7 -21.30 -9.67 4.03
CA VAL A 7 -20.70 -8.92 5.15
C VAL A 7 -19.68 -9.79 5.89
N LEU A 8 -20.02 -11.05 6.20
CA LEU A 8 -19.09 -11.98 6.84
C LEU A 8 -17.83 -12.22 6.02
N VAL A 9 -17.97 -12.43 4.71
CA VAL A 9 -16.84 -12.58 3.80
C VAL A 9 -15.99 -11.32 3.77
N ALA A 10 -16.60 -10.13 3.67
CA ALA A 10 -15.89 -8.87 3.71
C ALA A 10 -15.10 -8.69 5.02
N VAL A 11 -15.73 -8.95 6.17
CA VAL A 11 -15.07 -8.88 7.48
C VAL A 11 -13.93 -9.89 7.59
N ALA A 12 -14.12 -11.13 7.12
CA ALA A 12 -13.08 -12.15 7.12
C ALA A 12 -11.88 -11.75 6.24
N VAL A 13 -12.14 -11.20 5.06
CA VAL A 13 -11.08 -10.67 4.16
C VAL A 13 -10.32 -9.53 4.81
N VAL A 14 -11.02 -8.56 5.40
CA VAL A 14 -10.40 -7.44 6.14
C VAL A 14 -9.57 -7.96 7.31
N ALA A 15 -10.09 -8.88 8.11
CA ALA A 15 -9.35 -9.49 9.22
C ALA A 15 -8.10 -10.24 8.73
N LEU A 16 -8.21 -11.01 7.65
CA LEU A 16 -7.08 -11.71 7.04
C LEU A 16 -5.99 -10.73 6.57
N ILE A 17 -6.39 -9.65 5.91
CA ILE A 17 -5.47 -8.60 5.46
C ILE A 17 -4.78 -7.97 6.67
N LEU A 18 -5.52 -7.63 7.73
CA LEU A 18 -4.96 -7.06 8.95
C LEU A 18 -3.93 -8.00 9.59
N VAL A 19 -4.29 -9.27 9.78
CA VAL A 19 -3.38 -10.28 10.35
C VAL A 19 -2.11 -10.41 9.49
N ARG A 20 -2.27 -10.43 8.18
CA ARG A 20 -1.15 -10.56 7.24
C ARG A 20 -0.22 -9.35 7.27
N GLN A 21 -0.74 -8.16 7.57
CA GLN A 21 0.04 -6.91 7.65
C GLN A 21 0.93 -6.82 8.91
N PHE A 22 0.55 -7.54 9.98
CA PHE A 22 1.39 -7.64 11.19
C PHE A 22 2.53 -8.65 11.07
N LYS A 23 2.51 -9.49 10.01
CA LYS A 23 3.64 -10.39 9.75
C LYS A 23 4.81 -9.61 9.18
N PRO A 24 6.04 -9.90 9.63
CA PRO A 24 7.25 -9.36 9.02
C PRO A 24 7.28 -9.68 7.53
N GLN A 25 7.59 -8.68 6.72
CA GLN A 25 7.76 -8.82 5.28
C GLN A 25 9.18 -8.41 4.90
N GLN A 26 9.86 -9.26 4.16
CA GLN A 26 11.19 -8.97 3.66
C GLN A 26 11.13 -7.92 2.54
N LEU A 27 11.90 -6.85 2.70
CA LEU A 27 12.07 -5.80 1.71
C LEU A 27 13.35 -6.11 0.93
N GLY A 28 13.28 -6.63 -0.28
CA GLY A 28 14.49 -6.83 -1.09
C GLY A 28 14.63 -8.18 -1.75
N GLY A 29 14.04 -9.26 -1.22
CA GLY A 29 14.14 -10.59 -1.84
C GLY A 29 13.40 -10.70 -3.19
N ASP A 30 12.24 -10.11 -3.30
CA ASP A 30 11.38 -10.05 -4.50
C ASP A 30 10.97 -8.60 -4.83
N GLY A 31 11.82 -7.64 -4.54
CA GLY A 31 11.57 -6.20 -4.64
C GLY A 31 11.06 -5.70 -6.00
N ARG A 32 11.02 -6.59 -6.99
CA ARG A 32 10.48 -6.31 -8.32
C ARG A 32 8.97 -6.55 -8.41
N LYS A 33 8.37 -7.26 -7.44
CA LYS A 33 6.95 -7.67 -7.51
C LYS A 33 5.99 -6.79 -6.71
N TRP A 34 6.48 -5.82 -5.94
CA TRP A 34 5.63 -4.94 -5.11
C TRP A 34 4.64 -4.11 -5.93
N TRP A 35 4.99 -3.73 -7.15
CA TRP A 35 4.15 -2.94 -8.05
C TRP A 35 3.09 -3.77 -8.81
N ILE A 36 3.21 -5.12 -8.83
CA ILE A 36 2.29 -5.98 -9.58
C ILE A 36 0.87 -5.86 -9.03
N ILE A 37 0.69 -5.92 -7.71
CA ILE A 37 -0.64 -5.81 -7.10
C ILE A 37 -1.28 -4.45 -7.40
N PRO A 38 -0.62 -3.29 -7.19
CA PRO A 38 -1.15 -2.01 -7.60
C PRO A 38 -1.45 -1.91 -9.10
N ALA A 39 -0.57 -2.44 -9.96
CA ALA A 39 -0.79 -2.42 -11.41
C ALA A 39 -2.03 -3.22 -11.82
N VAL A 40 -2.23 -4.39 -11.23
CA VAL A 40 -3.44 -5.21 -11.43
C VAL A 40 -4.69 -4.46 -10.97
N LEU A 41 -4.62 -3.78 -9.82
CA LEU A 41 -5.75 -2.98 -9.31
C LEU A 41 -6.07 -1.81 -10.23
N VAL A 42 -5.06 -1.09 -10.75
CA VAL A 42 -5.27 -0.02 -11.74
C VAL A 42 -5.92 -0.59 -13.01
N PHE A 43 -5.42 -1.73 -13.50
CA PHE A 43 -6.00 -2.39 -14.66
C PHE A 43 -7.49 -2.71 -14.45
N PHE A 44 -7.85 -3.29 -13.31
CA PHE A 44 -9.24 -3.58 -12.98
C PHE A 44 -10.07 -2.31 -12.73
N ALA A 45 -9.48 -1.26 -12.15
CA ALA A 45 -10.13 0.03 -11.97
C ALA A 45 -10.58 0.62 -13.31
N VAL A 46 -9.70 0.59 -14.30
CA VAL A 46 -9.99 1.09 -15.66
C VAL A 46 -10.96 0.15 -16.40
N LYS A 47 -10.75 -1.17 -16.30
CA LYS A 47 -11.57 -2.15 -17.00
C LYS A 47 -13.02 -2.20 -16.52
N ASN A 48 -13.25 -2.08 -15.21
CA ASN A 48 -14.60 -2.10 -14.64
C ASN A 48 -15.36 -0.79 -14.85
N GLY A 49 -14.68 0.29 -15.25
CA GLY A 49 -15.31 1.59 -15.45
C GLY A 49 -15.85 2.20 -14.14
N GLY A 50 -16.75 3.15 -14.26
CA GLY A 50 -17.38 3.79 -13.08
C GLY A 50 -16.42 4.65 -12.27
N LEU A 51 -15.35 5.15 -12.89
CA LEU A 51 -14.46 6.14 -12.27
C LEU A 51 -15.14 7.49 -12.09
N VAL A 52 -16.02 7.84 -13.02
CA VAL A 52 -16.75 9.10 -13.02
C VAL A 52 -18.21 8.84 -13.38
N ASP A 53 -19.13 9.39 -12.59
CA ASP A 53 -20.56 9.38 -12.88
C ASP A 53 -20.85 10.40 -13.98
N GLN A 54 -21.48 9.96 -15.07
CA GLN A 54 -21.79 10.82 -16.22
C GLN A 54 -22.88 11.86 -15.92
N HIS A 55 -23.75 11.59 -14.95
CA HIS A 55 -24.83 12.51 -14.58
C HIS A 55 -24.37 13.61 -13.61
N HIS A 56 -23.35 13.34 -12.79
CA HIS A 56 -22.80 14.25 -11.79
C HIS A 56 -21.27 14.37 -11.92
N GLN A 57 -20.78 14.72 -13.11
CA GLN A 57 -19.34 14.70 -13.42
C GLN A 57 -18.48 15.50 -12.43
N ALA A 58 -18.84 16.75 -12.13
CA ALA A 58 -18.05 17.61 -11.25
C ALA A 58 -17.95 17.03 -9.82
N GLY A 59 -19.08 16.58 -9.26
CA GLY A 59 -19.12 15.96 -7.93
C GLY A 59 -18.37 14.64 -7.90
N SER A 60 -18.50 13.83 -8.94
CA SER A 60 -17.81 12.54 -9.09
C SER A 60 -16.29 12.71 -9.19
N ILE A 61 -15.81 13.70 -9.95
CA ILE A 61 -14.38 14.02 -10.05
C ILE A 61 -13.84 14.53 -8.70
N ALA A 62 -14.60 15.37 -8.00
CA ALA A 62 -14.22 15.86 -6.69
C ALA A 62 -14.12 14.71 -5.66
N LEU A 63 -15.09 13.79 -5.64
CA LEU A 63 -15.06 12.60 -4.79
C LEU A 63 -13.92 11.66 -5.14
N LEU A 64 -13.67 11.40 -6.42
CA LEU A 64 -12.53 10.61 -6.87
C LEU A 64 -11.20 11.25 -6.43
N GLY A 65 -11.09 12.58 -6.57
CA GLY A 65 -9.94 13.32 -6.08
C GLY A 65 -9.74 13.17 -4.57
N ALA A 66 -10.82 13.30 -3.78
CA ALA A 66 -10.79 13.11 -2.33
C ALA A 66 -10.39 11.67 -1.94
N GLU A 67 -10.89 10.65 -2.66
CA GLU A 67 -10.52 9.25 -2.47
C GLU A 67 -9.04 9.01 -2.79
N LEU A 68 -8.52 9.59 -3.88
CA LEU A 68 -7.11 9.48 -4.24
C LEU A 68 -6.21 10.16 -3.22
N VAL A 69 -6.57 11.38 -2.77
CA VAL A 69 -5.83 12.09 -1.72
C VAL A 69 -5.82 11.27 -0.43
N THR A 70 -6.99 10.76 -0.01
CA THR A 70 -7.09 9.85 1.15
C THR A 70 -6.19 8.64 0.97
N GLY A 71 -6.18 8.05 -0.22
CA GLY A 71 -5.31 6.92 -0.56
C GLY A 71 -3.82 7.24 -0.42
N VAL A 72 -3.40 8.38 -0.92
CA VAL A 72 -2.00 8.86 -0.81
C VAL A 72 -1.63 9.11 0.66
N LEU A 73 -2.45 9.86 1.39
CA LEU A 73 -2.21 10.17 2.81
C LEU A 73 -2.11 8.89 3.65
N MET A 74 -2.98 7.92 3.40
CA MET A 74 -2.91 6.60 4.04
C MET A 74 -1.62 5.85 3.68
N GLY A 75 -1.23 5.84 2.41
CA GLY A 75 0.00 5.21 1.95
C GLY A 75 1.24 5.81 2.63
N VAL A 76 1.28 7.13 2.75
CA VAL A 76 2.33 7.87 3.48
C VAL A 76 2.32 7.50 4.96
N GLY A 77 1.18 7.67 5.64
CA GLY A 77 1.04 7.38 7.06
C GLY A 77 1.42 5.93 7.38
N TRP A 78 1.00 5.02 6.54
CA TRP A 78 1.32 3.61 6.67
C TRP A 78 2.83 3.33 6.52
N ALA A 79 3.46 3.89 5.49
CA ALA A 79 4.90 3.74 5.30
C ALA A 79 5.68 4.34 6.49
N TRP A 80 5.22 5.48 7.03
CA TRP A 80 5.91 6.17 8.14
C TRP A 80 5.79 5.44 9.47
N THR A 81 4.65 4.83 9.73
CA THR A 81 4.39 4.07 10.98
C THR A 81 4.91 2.64 10.94
N SER A 82 5.34 2.13 9.78
CA SER A 82 5.97 0.82 9.67
C SER A 82 7.39 0.84 10.24
N LYS A 83 7.72 -0.17 11.06
CA LYS A 83 9.07 -0.38 11.57
C LYS A 83 9.89 -1.13 10.52
N ILE A 84 11.08 -0.61 10.22
CA ILE A 84 12.04 -1.23 9.29
C ILE A 84 13.28 -1.59 10.10
N TRP A 85 13.84 -2.78 9.90
CA TRP A 85 15.09 -3.22 10.52
C TRP A 85 15.87 -4.10 9.56
N THR A 86 17.17 -4.22 9.81
CA THR A 86 18.08 -5.09 9.05
C THR A 86 18.51 -6.23 9.95
N GLU A 87 18.49 -7.45 9.45
CA GLU A 87 19.01 -8.62 10.13
C GLU A 87 20.54 -8.77 9.90
N PRO A 88 21.24 -9.59 10.71
CA PRO A 88 22.69 -9.77 10.58
C PRO A 88 23.13 -10.34 9.23
N ASP A 89 22.24 -11.03 8.52
CA ASP A 89 22.46 -11.57 7.17
C ASP A 89 22.31 -10.51 6.06
N GLY A 90 22.01 -9.24 6.43
CA GLY A 90 21.82 -8.14 5.50
C GLY A 90 20.42 -8.03 4.92
N THR A 91 19.49 -8.89 5.29
CA THR A 91 18.12 -8.80 4.83
C THR A 91 17.38 -7.67 5.55
N VAL A 92 16.62 -6.87 4.80
CA VAL A 92 15.83 -5.77 5.32
C VAL A 92 14.38 -6.22 5.47
N TRP A 93 13.83 -6.01 6.65
CA TRP A 93 12.48 -6.42 7.00
C TRP A 93 11.62 -5.20 7.37
N SER A 94 10.32 -5.31 7.13
CA SER A 94 9.34 -4.33 7.59
C SER A 94 8.16 -5.01 8.28
N ARG A 95 7.62 -4.32 9.28
CA ARG A 95 6.44 -4.76 10.03
C ARG A 95 5.53 -3.58 10.35
N GLY A 96 4.21 -3.77 10.20
CA GLY A 96 3.22 -2.82 10.68
C GLY A 96 3.21 -2.73 12.21
N THR A 97 2.97 -1.55 12.73
CA THR A 97 2.82 -1.27 14.18
C THR A 97 1.35 -1.08 14.54
N LYS A 98 1.04 -0.90 15.83
CA LYS A 98 -0.31 -0.53 16.28
C LYS A 98 -0.78 0.79 15.65
N ALA A 99 0.15 1.75 15.45
CA ALA A 99 -0.13 3.00 14.74
C ALA A 99 -0.53 2.76 13.28
N THR A 100 0.12 1.80 12.61
CA THR A 100 -0.26 1.37 11.26
C THR A 100 -1.69 0.84 11.22
N ALA A 101 -2.11 0.06 12.22
CA ALA A 101 -3.49 -0.41 12.34
C ALA A 101 -4.47 0.75 12.54
N GLY A 102 -4.11 1.74 13.36
CA GLY A 102 -4.92 2.95 13.56
C GLY A 102 -5.13 3.73 12.26
N ILE A 103 -4.07 3.91 11.47
CA ILE A 103 -4.17 4.55 10.15
C ILE A 103 -5.08 3.75 9.21
N TRP A 104 -5.03 2.43 9.29
CA TRP A 104 -5.88 1.56 8.49
C TRP A 104 -7.37 1.75 8.83
N VAL A 105 -7.69 1.72 10.13
CA VAL A 105 -9.07 1.97 10.61
C VAL A 105 -9.55 3.35 10.21
N LEU A 106 -8.72 4.38 10.41
CA LEU A 106 -9.04 5.76 10.02
C LEU A 106 -9.32 5.86 8.51
N GLY A 107 -8.51 5.20 7.69
CA GLY A 107 -8.68 5.24 6.25
C GLY A 107 -9.93 4.50 5.77
N ILE A 108 -10.30 3.40 6.41
CA ILE A 108 -11.58 2.73 6.11
C ILE A 108 -12.73 3.67 6.50
N ALA A 109 -12.67 4.28 7.68
CA ALA A 109 -13.71 5.20 8.14
C ALA A 109 -13.87 6.41 7.20
N LEU A 110 -12.77 7.01 6.73
CA LEU A 110 -12.80 8.10 5.76
C LEU A 110 -13.44 7.67 4.44
N ARG A 111 -13.10 6.48 3.92
CA ARG A 111 -13.69 5.96 2.68
C ARG A 111 -15.16 5.67 2.80
N VAL A 112 -15.59 5.07 3.91
CA VAL A 112 -17.01 4.86 4.20
C VAL A 112 -17.74 6.21 4.31
N GLY A 113 -17.11 7.21 4.95
CA GLY A 113 -17.64 8.57 5.02
C GLY A 113 -17.80 9.23 3.65
N LEU A 114 -16.76 9.16 2.80
CA LEU A 114 -16.80 9.68 1.43
C LEU A 114 -17.86 8.98 0.57
N ALA A 115 -17.96 7.65 0.68
CA ALA A 115 -18.99 6.89 -0.01
C ALA A 115 -20.41 7.28 0.46
N GLY A 116 -20.58 7.49 1.77
CA GLY A 116 -21.83 7.98 2.34
C GLY A 116 -22.20 9.38 1.84
N LEU A 117 -21.24 10.32 1.81
CA LEU A 117 -21.44 11.66 1.25
C LEU A 117 -21.80 11.60 -0.24
N GLY A 118 -21.15 10.75 -1.00
CA GLY A 118 -21.47 10.50 -2.41
C GLY A 118 -22.90 10.02 -2.58
N ALA A 119 -23.32 9.03 -1.78
CA ALA A 119 -24.68 8.49 -1.80
C ALA A 119 -25.73 9.53 -1.45
N LEU A 120 -25.48 10.37 -0.43
CA LEU A 120 -26.37 11.49 -0.06
C LEU A 120 -26.49 12.56 -1.16
N ALA A 121 -25.42 12.76 -1.92
CA ALA A 121 -25.40 13.68 -3.07
C ALA A 121 -25.95 13.04 -4.36
N GLY A 122 -26.46 11.79 -4.31
CA GLY A 122 -26.95 11.06 -5.48
C GLY A 122 -25.86 10.63 -6.46
N ILE A 123 -24.58 10.67 -6.05
CA ILE A 123 -23.44 10.32 -6.88
C ILE A 123 -23.12 8.83 -6.66
N HIS A 124 -23.21 8.05 -7.74
CA HIS A 124 -22.89 6.64 -7.70
C HIS A 124 -21.39 6.42 -7.97
N MET A 125 -20.63 6.23 -6.89
CA MET A 125 -19.21 5.86 -7.02
C MET A 125 -19.11 4.40 -7.41
N GLY A 126 -18.51 4.14 -8.58
CA GLY A 126 -18.26 2.78 -9.06
C GLY A 126 -17.10 2.10 -8.33
N THR A 127 -17.07 0.78 -8.41
CA THR A 127 -15.98 -0.05 -7.87
C THR A 127 -14.60 0.39 -8.40
N GLY A 128 -14.55 0.96 -9.61
CA GLY A 128 -13.32 1.47 -10.22
C GLY A 128 -12.64 2.57 -9.38
N ALA A 129 -13.41 3.50 -8.82
CA ALA A 129 -12.88 4.58 -7.99
C ALA A 129 -12.22 4.03 -6.70
N LEU A 130 -12.86 3.07 -6.04
CA LEU A 130 -12.32 2.40 -4.85
C LEU A 130 -11.03 1.63 -5.17
N LEU A 131 -10.99 0.91 -6.28
CA LEU A 131 -9.80 0.18 -6.72
C LEU A 131 -8.65 1.12 -7.06
N ALA A 132 -8.92 2.26 -7.72
CA ALA A 132 -7.92 3.27 -8.02
C ALA A 132 -7.32 3.88 -6.75
N ALA A 133 -8.16 4.24 -5.78
CA ALA A 133 -7.70 4.79 -4.50
C ALA A 133 -6.89 3.76 -3.69
N LEU A 134 -7.28 2.49 -3.72
CA LEU A 134 -6.52 1.40 -3.09
C LEU A 134 -5.16 1.20 -3.77
N ALA A 135 -5.14 1.21 -5.11
CA ALA A 135 -3.91 1.12 -5.89
C ALA A 135 -2.95 2.27 -5.56
N ALA A 136 -3.45 3.51 -5.50
CA ALA A 136 -2.67 4.68 -5.11
C ALA A 136 -2.05 4.52 -3.72
N SER A 137 -2.84 4.05 -2.73
CA SER A 137 -2.34 3.80 -1.37
C SER A 137 -1.18 2.80 -1.35
N LEU A 138 -1.33 1.69 -2.10
CA LEU A 138 -0.32 0.63 -2.14
C LEU A 138 0.93 1.05 -2.89
N LEU A 139 0.78 1.83 -3.99
CA LEU A 139 1.91 2.39 -4.73
C LEU A 139 2.74 3.35 -3.86
N VAL A 140 2.08 4.31 -3.22
CA VAL A 140 2.74 5.28 -2.36
C VAL A 140 3.43 4.59 -1.18
N ARG A 141 2.73 3.64 -0.53
CA ARG A 141 3.33 2.84 0.55
C ARG A 141 4.57 2.09 0.07
N GLY A 142 4.47 1.35 -1.04
CA GLY A 142 5.57 0.56 -1.58
C GLY A 142 6.77 1.41 -1.97
N ALA A 143 6.52 2.52 -2.67
CA ALA A 143 7.57 3.47 -3.06
C ALA A 143 8.28 4.07 -1.84
N LEU A 144 7.53 4.52 -0.82
CA LEU A 144 8.10 5.10 0.39
C LEU A 144 8.86 4.08 1.23
N LEU A 145 8.36 2.84 1.36
CA LEU A 145 9.08 1.78 2.07
C LEU A 145 10.42 1.48 1.41
N ILE A 146 10.46 1.36 0.09
CA ILE A 146 11.71 1.15 -0.66
C ILE A 146 12.63 2.35 -0.51
N TRP A 147 12.09 3.57 -0.63
CA TRP A 147 12.89 4.78 -0.46
C TRP A 147 13.51 4.86 0.94
N ARG A 148 12.76 4.57 1.99
CA ARG A 148 13.24 4.52 3.38
C ARG A 148 14.22 3.38 3.65
N ALA A 149 14.10 2.27 2.92
CA ALA A 149 14.99 1.13 3.03
C ALA A 149 16.33 1.31 2.30
N ARG A 150 16.42 2.27 1.36
CA ARG A 150 17.63 2.52 0.56
C ARG A 150 18.92 2.67 1.39
N PRO A 151 18.96 3.43 2.50
CA PRO A 151 20.17 3.56 3.30
C PRO A 151 20.62 2.22 3.92
N ALA A 152 19.67 1.34 4.24
CA ALA A 152 19.95 0.01 4.79
C ALA A 152 20.36 -1.01 3.72
N LEU A 153 19.95 -0.80 2.47
CA LEU A 153 20.30 -1.64 1.33
C LEU A 153 21.64 -1.23 0.66
N ALA A 154 22.05 0.03 0.80
CA ALA A 154 23.26 0.58 0.19
C ALA A 154 24.59 -0.07 0.67
N PRO A 155 24.79 -0.45 1.94
CA PRO A 155 26.04 -1.00 2.42
C PRO A 155 26.39 -2.35 1.80
N TYR A 156 25.41 -3.13 1.37
CA TYR A 156 25.64 -4.48 0.81
C TYR A 156 25.99 -4.50 -0.68
N GLY A 157 25.77 -3.40 -1.39
CA GLY A 157 26.16 -3.24 -2.80
C GLY A 157 27.58 -2.72 -3.01
N VAL A 158 28.18 -2.08 -2.00
CA VAL A 158 29.50 -1.42 -2.10
C VAL A 158 30.54 -2.02 -1.16
N ALA A 159 30.13 -2.75 -0.12
CA ALA A 159 31.05 -3.38 0.84
C ALA A 159 31.62 -4.75 0.37
N ALA A 160 31.43 -5.13 -0.90
CA ALA A 160 32.10 -6.27 -1.49
C ALA A 160 33.60 -6.06 -1.77
N ALA A 161 34.15 -4.91 -1.40
CA ALA A 161 35.57 -4.63 -1.41
C ALA A 161 36.02 -4.10 -0.05
N SER A 162 35.93 -4.94 0.99
CA SER A 162 36.66 -4.66 2.24
C SER A 162 38.15 -4.62 1.94
N PRO A 163 38.88 -3.56 2.33
CA PRO A 163 40.33 -3.48 2.14
C PRO A 163 41.09 -4.68 2.71
N ALA A 164 40.48 -5.38 3.68
CA ALA A 164 41.04 -6.60 4.27
C ALA A 164 41.12 -7.78 3.30
N GLN A 165 40.30 -7.87 2.26
CA GLN A 165 40.36 -8.96 1.27
C GLN A 165 41.35 -8.66 0.13
N GLN A 166 41.72 -7.41 -0.09
CA GLN A 166 42.76 -7.07 -1.06
C GLN A 166 44.17 -7.42 -0.54
N VAL A 167 44.39 -7.31 0.77
CA VAL A 167 45.70 -7.61 1.39
C VAL A 167 46.11 -9.10 1.23
N TRP A 168 45.16 -10.01 1.02
CA TRP A 168 45.49 -11.44 0.81
C TRP A 168 45.86 -11.79 -0.64
N LYS A 169 45.41 -11.01 -1.62
CA LYS A 169 45.73 -11.25 -3.04
C LYS A 169 47.14 -10.79 -3.44
N ASP A 170 47.69 -9.83 -2.73
CA ASP A 170 49.00 -9.25 -3.05
C ASP A 170 50.16 -9.94 -2.30
N ARG A 171 49.92 -11.08 -1.63
CA ARG A 171 50.91 -11.86 -0.90
C ARG A 171 51.16 -13.29 -1.46
N VAL A 172 50.72 -13.56 -2.69
CA VAL A 172 51.03 -14.86 -3.33
C VAL A 172 51.81 -14.61 -4.61
#